data_7eb9c32c14832f4ee080495c94d230ec
#
_entry.id   7eb9c32c14832f4ee080495c94d230ec
#
_cell.length_a   1.000
_cell.length_b   1.000
_cell.length_c   1.000
_cell.angle_alpha   90.00
_cell.angle_beta   90.00
_cell.angle_gamma   90.00
#
_symmetry.space_group_name_H-M   'P 1'
#
loop_
_entity.id
_entity.type
_entity.pdbx_description
1 polymer ?
#
loop_
_entity_poly.entity_id
_entity_poly.type
_entity_poly.pdbx_seq_one_letter_code
_entity_poly.pdbx_strand_id
1 'polypeptide(L)'
;MSRLPYKRIIGGIVIAAVLSVGCSATRYVLAHPNEPLQQNLASWARNKGMGAIVDKLEVWMHSTPPAAAPADTLALVTEPEDTAPIDTLPIAPVDTDPSVPTSNAPGTTVKQSPTKTTIGSGSKAIVKRPKVASASCPSVPTTTTSTLPGETTTTSTTTTTTTTTTSTTTTMPGETTTTTTTTTTLPARPTDIAPFVEPGIKGEGEWRAIARVRTKPLIYATSIRPLWCFGSVVATMATYDPNLMHAALFNGNEVPGGKGWRNGTKVRGAALPSLIASFNGGFRFEHEPGGYFTEGRTVQKLKKGYATFAIRKDGFSTVGVWGETLHDDGTWVSLRQNLPPLVDQGKSSYASYDKVDWGQDFGNKVYNFRSAVCVRTDGLMMFVAVGKVNIGMLADTLVALGCQTAMELDINGTWPFFATYTDFGKSDRTGKTIDTRMGDAQRHLNGSTKDFIALVDPETLKPGAVR
;
A
#
# COMPACT_ATOMS: atom_id res chain seq x y z
N MET A 1 -26.61 53.69 43.18
CA MET A 1 -25.92 52.41 42.84
C MET A 1 -26.49 51.87 41.54
N SER A 2 -25.83 52.17 40.43
CA SER A 2 -26.28 51.75 39.08
C SER A 2 -25.95 50.24 38.88
N ARG A 3 -26.97 49.45 38.65
CA ARG A 3 -26.80 48.04 38.25
C ARG A 3 -26.17 48.02 36.87
N LEU A 4 -24.89 47.73 36.77
CA LEU A 4 -24.23 47.41 35.48
C LEU A 4 -25.02 46.32 34.79
N PRO A 5 -25.30 46.45 33.50
CA PRO A 5 -26.16 45.50 32.79
C PRO A 5 -25.44 44.16 32.63
N TYR A 6 -25.80 43.19 33.48
CA TYR A 6 -25.32 41.81 33.49
C TYR A 6 -25.28 41.17 32.07
N LYS A 7 -26.20 41.56 31.20
CA LYS A 7 -26.23 41.14 29.77
C LYS A 7 -25.00 41.59 28.96
N ARG A 8 -24.39 42.75 29.26
CA ARG A 8 -23.19 43.22 28.54
C ARG A 8 -21.94 42.47 28.98
N ILE A 9 -21.87 42.08 30.26
CA ILE A 9 -20.75 41.28 30.79
C ILE A 9 -20.79 39.88 30.22
N ILE A 10 -21.96 39.24 30.16
CA ILE A 10 -22.13 37.91 29.55
C ILE A 10 -21.80 37.96 28.05
N GLY A 11 -22.28 38.98 27.34
CA GLY A 11 -21.96 39.17 25.92
C GLY A 11 -20.46 39.31 25.68
N GLY A 12 -19.76 40.07 26.50
CA GLY A 12 -18.29 40.23 26.44
C GLY A 12 -17.54 38.93 26.71
N ILE A 13 -17.97 38.13 27.69
CA ILE A 13 -17.40 36.82 28.01
C ILE A 13 -17.60 35.83 26.87
N VAL A 14 -18.79 35.78 26.27
CA VAL A 14 -19.10 34.92 25.15
C VAL A 14 -18.25 35.26 23.91
N ILE A 15 -18.14 36.55 23.59
CA ILE A 15 -17.31 37.03 22.49
C ILE A 15 -15.84 36.67 22.71
N ALA A 16 -15.31 36.91 23.92
CA ALA A 16 -13.93 36.58 24.27
C ALA A 16 -13.68 35.06 24.19
N ALA A 17 -14.64 34.22 24.62
CA ALA A 17 -14.55 32.78 24.51
C ALA A 17 -14.54 32.33 23.03
N VAL A 18 -15.41 32.85 22.18
CA VAL A 18 -15.46 32.54 20.74
C VAL A 18 -14.16 32.96 20.04
N LEU A 19 -13.62 34.13 20.33
CA LEU A 19 -12.36 34.60 19.78
C LEU A 19 -11.18 33.73 20.27
N SER A 20 -11.16 33.34 21.54
CA SER A 20 -10.13 32.46 22.09
C SER A 20 -10.15 31.07 21.44
N VAL A 21 -11.34 30.51 21.22
CA VAL A 21 -11.54 29.24 20.51
C VAL A 21 -11.07 29.35 19.05
N GLY A 22 -11.47 30.43 18.36
CA GLY A 22 -11.05 30.68 16.98
C GLY A 22 -9.53 30.82 16.85
N CYS A 23 -8.88 31.63 17.71
CA CYS A 23 -7.42 31.74 17.70
C CYS A 23 -6.70 30.43 18.00
N SER A 24 -7.23 29.62 18.92
CA SER A 24 -6.65 28.31 19.24
C SER A 24 -6.76 27.34 18.09
N ALA A 25 -7.91 27.26 17.40
CA ALA A 25 -8.11 26.43 16.23
C ALA A 25 -7.19 26.88 15.08
N THR A 26 -7.12 28.19 14.80
CA THR A 26 -6.25 28.74 13.75
C THR A 26 -4.79 28.41 14.01
N ARG A 27 -4.31 28.54 15.25
CA ARG A 27 -2.93 28.16 15.62
C ARG A 27 -2.67 26.67 15.38
N TYR A 28 -3.64 25.81 15.67
CA TYR A 28 -3.50 24.39 15.43
C TYR A 28 -3.40 24.08 13.94
N VAL A 29 -4.29 24.68 13.12
CA VAL A 29 -4.27 24.53 11.65
C VAL A 29 -2.94 25.00 11.05
N LEU A 30 -2.44 26.15 11.48
CA LEU A 30 -1.17 26.69 11.00
C LEU A 30 0.05 25.84 11.42
N ALA A 31 -0.07 25.10 12.52
CA ALA A 31 0.98 24.17 12.96
C ALA A 31 0.97 22.85 12.18
N HIS A 32 -0.11 22.54 11.44
CA HIS A 32 -0.27 21.31 10.67
C HIS A 32 -0.66 21.61 9.21
N PRO A 33 0.18 22.34 8.45
CA PRO A 33 -0.18 22.85 7.12
C PRO A 33 -0.38 21.76 6.07
N ASN A 34 0.14 20.56 6.32
CA ASN A 34 0.06 19.42 5.40
C ASN A 34 -1.19 18.56 5.61
N GLU A 35 -2.04 18.92 6.56
CA GLU A 35 -3.31 18.23 6.80
C GLU A 35 -4.50 19.05 6.30
N PRO A 36 -5.55 18.42 5.78
CA PRO A 36 -6.77 19.12 5.39
C PRO A 36 -7.41 19.85 6.56
N LEU A 37 -8.02 21.00 6.27
CA LEU A 37 -8.66 21.85 7.26
C LEU A 37 -9.66 21.09 8.14
N GLN A 38 -10.49 20.25 7.54
CA GLN A 38 -11.48 19.44 8.25
C GLN A 38 -10.83 18.53 9.29
N GLN A 39 -9.73 17.88 8.92
CA GLN A 39 -8.98 17.00 9.79
C GLN A 39 -8.31 17.76 10.93
N ASN A 40 -7.69 18.88 10.61
CA ASN A 40 -7.09 19.77 11.61
C ASN A 40 -8.11 20.24 12.64
N LEU A 41 -9.30 20.63 12.20
CA LEU A 41 -10.38 21.06 13.09
C LEU A 41 -10.89 19.92 13.96
N ALA A 42 -11.06 18.72 13.40
CA ALA A 42 -11.47 17.52 14.14
C ALA A 42 -10.41 17.14 15.20
N SER A 43 -9.14 17.08 14.82
CA SER A 43 -8.03 16.80 15.73
C SER A 43 -7.89 17.86 16.82
N TRP A 44 -8.00 19.13 16.45
CA TRP A 44 -8.02 20.22 17.42
C TRP A 44 -9.16 20.10 18.43
N ALA A 45 -10.37 19.78 17.94
CA ALA A 45 -11.55 19.63 18.81
C ALA A 45 -11.39 18.43 19.76
N ARG A 46 -10.85 17.30 19.30
CA ARG A 46 -10.52 16.16 20.15
C ARG A 46 -9.51 16.53 21.23
N ASN A 47 -8.45 17.24 20.87
CA ASN A 47 -7.43 17.73 21.83
C ASN A 47 -7.99 18.72 22.87
N LYS A 48 -9.18 19.29 22.63
CA LYS A 48 -9.92 20.15 23.55
C LYS A 48 -11.01 19.41 24.35
N GLY A 49 -11.01 18.07 24.30
CA GLY A 49 -11.98 17.25 25.03
C GLY A 49 -13.35 17.13 24.37
N MET A 50 -13.50 17.59 23.12
CA MET A 50 -14.76 17.50 22.36
C MET A 50 -14.83 16.22 21.50
N GLY A 51 -14.03 15.22 21.79
CA GLY A 51 -13.93 13.99 21.02
C GLY A 51 -15.30 13.33 20.77
N ALA A 52 -16.08 13.12 21.81
CA ALA A 52 -17.41 12.50 21.69
C ALA A 52 -18.40 13.28 20.77
N ILE A 53 -18.22 14.58 20.62
CA ILE A 53 -19.03 15.39 19.70
C ILE A 53 -18.56 15.17 18.27
N VAL A 54 -17.25 15.20 18.05
CA VAL A 54 -16.63 14.95 16.75
C VAL A 54 -17.01 13.55 16.27
N ASP A 55 -16.92 12.54 17.14
CA ASP A 55 -17.23 11.15 16.81
C ASP A 55 -18.70 10.97 16.38
N LYS A 56 -19.65 11.58 17.09
CA LYS A 56 -21.06 11.57 16.70
C LYS A 56 -21.30 12.27 15.37
N LEU A 57 -20.60 13.37 15.11
CA LEU A 57 -20.72 14.11 13.85
C LEU A 57 -20.15 13.29 12.69
N GLU A 58 -19.00 12.65 12.88
CA GLU A 58 -18.37 11.79 11.88
C GLU A 58 -19.27 10.58 11.56
N VAL A 59 -19.80 9.88 12.58
CA VAL A 59 -20.75 8.78 12.38
C VAL A 59 -21.98 9.25 11.61
N TRP A 60 -22.54 10.41 11.94
CA TRP A 60 -23.68 10.97 11.22
C TRP A 60 -23.34 11.31 9.77
N MET A 61 -22.22 11.94 9.51
CA MET A 61 -21.78 12.28 8.15
C MET A 61 -21.52 11.06 7.27
N HIS A 62 -21.09 9.95 7.87
CA HIS A 62 -20.72 8.73 7.17
C HIS A 62 -21.74 7.60 7.27
N SER A 63 -22.97 7.86 7.76
CA SER A 63 -24.01 6.84 7.93
C SER A 63 -24.76 6.47 6.64
N THR A 64 -24.56 7.21 5.55
CA THR A 64 -25.23 6.95 4.28
C THR A 64 -24.47 5.87 3.48
N PRO A 65 -25.11 4.73 3.17
CA PRO A 65 -24.48 3.68 2.37
C PRO A 65 -24.12 4.16 0.96
N PRO A 66 -23.20 3.48 0.27
CA PRO A 66 -22.90 3.77 -1.13
C PRO A 66 -24.10 3.53 -2.03
N ALA A 67 -24.13 4.18 -3.19
CA ALA A 67 -25.17 3.96 -4.18
C ALA A 67 -25.05 2.56 -4.83
N ALA A 68 -26.20 1.94 -5.12
CA ALA A 68 -26.22 0.71 -5.89
C ALA A 68 -25.89 0.93 -7.37
N ALA A 69 -26.20 2.13 -7.92
CA ALA A 69 -25.91 2.46 -9.29
C ALA A 69 -24.39 2.35 -9.58
N PRO A 70 -24.00 1.73 -10.72
CA PRO A 70 -22.61 1.57 -11.08
C PRO A 70 -21.87 2.91 -11.23
N ALA A 71 -20.60 2.94 -10.84
CA ALA A 71 -19.72 4.04 -11.18
C ALA A 71 -19.42 4.03 -12.69
N ASP A 72 -19.31 5.21 -13.29
CA ASP A 72 -19.01 5.37 -14.71
C ASP A 72 -17.49 5.40 -14.98
N THR A 73 -16.69 5.64 -13.95
CA THR A 73 -15.25 5.80 -14.02
C THR A 73 -14.52 5.08 -12.90
N LEU A 74 -13.29 4.67 -13.20
CA LEU A 74 -12.36 4.13 -12.21
C LEU A 74 -11.57 5.27 -11.54
N ALA A 75 -11.16 5.05 -10.31
CA ALA A 75 -10.41 6.04 -9.54
C ALA A 75 -8.89 5.99 -9.79
N LEU A 76 -8.39 4.94 -10.46
CA LEU A 76 -6.98 4.78 -10.77
C LEU A 76 -6.49 5.94 -11.64
N VAL A 77 -5.44 6.62 -11.21
CA VAL A 77 -4.73 7.59 -12.03
C VAL A 77 -3.94 6.82 -13.08
N THR A 78 -4.47 6.75 -14.30
CA THR A 78 -3.76 6.18 -15.44
C THR A 78 -3.12 7.31 -16.22
N GLU A 79 -1.79 7.25 -16.40
CA GLU A 79 -1.21 7.96 -17.54
C GLU A 79 -1.41 7.12 -18.79
N PRO A 80 -1.49 7.77 -19.97
CA PRO A 80 -1.28 7.06 -21.21
C PRO A 80 0.03 6.28 -21.08
N GLU A 81 0.08 5.08 -21.66
CA GLU A 81 1.32 4.25 -21.66
C GLU A 81 2.46 5.15 -22.14
N ASP A 82 3.23 5.62 -21.18
CA ASP A 82 4.32 6.51 -21.47
C ASP A 82 5.44 5.65 -22.07
N THR A 83 5.62 5.79 -23.37
CA THR A 83 6.81 5.34 -24.09
C THR A 83 8.00 6.25 -23.79
N ALA A 84 8.01 6.89 -22.61
CA ALA A 84 9.11 7.73 -22.19
C ALA A 84 10.41 6.93 -22.18
N PRO A 85 11.52 7.51 -22.70
CA PRO A 85 12.82 6.85 -22.70
C PRO A 85 13.20 6.50 -21.27
N ILE A 86 13.59 5.27 -21.09
CA ILE A 86 14.08 4.74 -19.82
C ILE A 86 15.27 5.59 -19.38
N ASP A 87 15.14 6.28 -18.25
CA ASP A 87 16.26 7.00 -17.62
C ASP A 87 17.35 5.97 -17.28
N THR A 88 18.31 5.82 -18.18
CA THR A 88 19.52 5.06 -17.90
C THR A 88 20.38 5.90 -16.97
N LEU A 89 20.47 5.47 -15.70
CA LEU A 89 21.51 6.01 -14.81
C LEU A 89 22.86 5.82 -15.48
N PRO A 90 23.72 6.86 -15.51
CA PRO A 90 25.08 6.69 -16.01
C PRO A 90 25.78 5.62 -15.18
N ILE A 91 26.23 4.57 -15.85
CA ILE A 91 27.14 3.58 -15.26
C ILE A 91 28.39 4.37 -14.89
N ALA A 92 28.77 4.36 -13.61
CA ALA A 92 30.05 4.91 -13.20
C ALA A 92 31.18 4.28 -14.05
N PRO A 93 32.11 5.06 -14.57
CA PRO A 93 33.19 4.50 -15.37
C PRO A 93 33.96 3.49 -14.51
N VAL A 94 34.06 2.28 -15.02
CA VAL A 94 35.01 1.29 -14.51
C VAL A 94 36.40 1.82 -14.91
N ASP A 95 37.22 2.12 -13.92
CA ASP A 95 38.64 2.43 -14.14
C ASP A 95 39.28 1.24 -14.85
N THR A 96 39.52 1.38 -16.15
CA THR A 96 40.34 0.44 -16.92
C THR A 96 41.79 0.94 -16.90
N ASP A 97 42.60 0.21 -16.17
CA ASP A 97 44.07 0.33 -16.23
C ASP A 97 44.57 -0.01 -17.66
N PRO A 98 45.31 0.87 -18.35
CA PRO A 98 45.74 0.66 -19.72
C PRO A 98 47.12 0.00 -19.75
N SER A 99 47.21 -1.32 -19.70
CA SER A 99 48.44 -2.01 -20.10
C SER A 99 48.24 -3.50 -20.43
N VAL A 100 47.88 -3.83 -21.67
CA VAL A 100 48.36 -5.07 -22.38
C VAL A 100 48.14 -4.88 -23.88
N PRO A 101 49.10 -5.25 -24.74
CA PRO A 101 49.12 -4.91 -26.16
C PRO A 101 48.33 -5.89 -27.02
N THR A 102 47.76 -5.35 -28.08
CA THR A 102 47.06 -6.01 -29.18
C THR A 102 47.93 -7.01 -29.96
N SER A 103 47.37 -8.18 -30.25
CA SER A 103 47.86 -9.06 -31.34
C SER A 103 46.70 -9.42 -32.25
N ASN A 104 46.88 -9.14 -33.52
CA ASN A 104 45.98 -9.44 -34.64
C ASN A 104 45.99 -10.91 -35.04
N ALA A 105 44.87 -11.46 -35.42
CA ALA A 105 44.77 -12.51 -36.43
C ALA A 105 43.28 -12.70 -36.91
N PRO A 106 43.06 -13.23 -38.14
CA PRO A 106 41.95 -12.79 -39.01
C PRO A 106 40.72 -13.69 -38.98
N GLY A 107 39.66 -13.13 -39.52
CA GLY A 107 38.31 -13.61 -39.47
C GLY A 107 37.96 -14.89 -40.22
N THR A 108 36.85 -15.48 -39.84
CA THR A 108 36.05 -16.37 -40.66
C THR A 108 34.56 -16.04 -40.46
N THR A 109 33.94 -15.62 -41.54
CA THR A 109 32.53 -15.24 -41.62
C THR A 109 31.70 -16.50 -41.79
N VAL A 110 30.80 -16.77 -40.85
CA VAL A 110 29.71 -17.76 -41.03
C VAL A 110 28.40 -17.03 -41.12
N LYS A 111 27.79 -17.08 -42.30
CA LYS A 111 26.41 -16.60 -42.51
C LYS A 111 25.43 -17.60 -41.87
N GLN A 112 24.60 -17.13 -40.94
CA GLN A 112 23.38 -17.84 -40.56
C GLN A 112 22.16 -17.04 -40.99
N SER A 113 21.26 -17.70 -41.71
CA SER A 113 19.93 -17.20 -42.12
C SER A 113 18.99 -17.00 -40.93
N PRO A 114 18.11 -16.00 -40.96
CA PRO A 114 17.16 -15.80 -39.90
C PRO A 114 15.98 -16.76 -40.00
N THR A 115 15.81 -17.59 -39.01
CA THR A 115 14.58 -18.38 -38.81
C THR A 115 13.49 -17.48 -38.24
N LYS A 116 12.41 -17.31 -38.99
CA LYS A 116 11.25 -16.53 -38.67
C LYS A 116 10.45 -17.26 -37.59
N THR A 117 10.61 -16.91 -36.31
CA THR A 117 9.76 -17.41 -35.22
C THR A 117 8.49 -16.60 -35.17
N THR A 118 7.37 -17.19 -35.50
CA THR A 118 6.03 -16.61 -35.34
C THR A 118 5.72 -16.58 -33.86
N ILE A 119 5.62 -15.37 -33.29
CA ILE A 119 5.17 -15.15 -31.91
C ILE A 119 3.66 -15.38 -31.89
N GLY A 120 3.23 -16.48 -31.33
CA GLY A 120 1.83 -16.76 -31.04
C GLY A 120 1.29 -15.74 -30.05
N SER A 121 0.17 -15.13 -30.41
CA SER A 121 -0.65 -14.26 -29.55
C SER A 121 -1.01 -15.03 -28.27
N GLY A 122 -0.39 -14.67 -27.14
CA GLY A 122 -0.72 -15.24 -25.83
C GLY A 122 -2.15 -14.90 -25.44
N SER A 123 -2.98 -15.92 -25.30
CA SER A 123 -4.32 -15.79 -24.73
C SER A 123 -4.22 -15.19 -23.32
N LYS A 124 -4.87 -14.06 -23.10
CA LYS A 124 -5.03 -13.46 -21.76
C LYS A 124 -5.79 -14.47 -20.89
N ALA A 125 -5.12 -15.08 -19.91
CA ALA A 125 -5.80 -15.91 -18.91
C ALA A 125 -6.64 -14.98 -18.00
N ILE A 126 -7.95 -15.10 -18.10
CA ILE A 126 -8.91 -14.37 -17.24
C ILE A 126 -9.28 -15.34 -16.12
N VAL A 127 -8.99 -14.98 -14.88
CA VAL A 127 -9.45 -15.73 -13.71
C VAL A 127 -10.97 -15.63 -13.62
N LYS A 128 -11.66 -16.76 -13.66
CA LYS A 128 -13.11 -16.81 -13.44
C LYS A 128 -13.44 -16.22 -12.06
N ARG A 129 -14.47 -15.39 -12.04
CA ARG A 129 -15.07 -14.73 -10.89
C ARG A 129 -15.17 -15.68 -9.70
N PRO A 130 -14.58 -15.36 -8.53
CA PRO A 130 -14.83 -16.14 -7.32
C PRO A 130 -16.32 -16.02 -6.95
N LYS A 131 -16.99 -17.14 -6.71
CA LYS A 131 -18.32 -17.14 -6.10
C LYS A 131 -18.17 -16.84 -4.59
N VAL A 132 -17.87 -15.59 -4.25
CA VAL A 132 -17.91 -15.16 -2.86
C VAL A 132 -19.30 -14.58 -2.63
N ALA A 133 -20.10 -15.27 -1.82
CA ALA A 133 -21.27 -14.66 -1.24
C ALA A 133 -20.76 -13.59 -0.26
N SER A 134 -20.79 -12.33 -0.68
CA SER A 134 -20.41 -11.21 0.18
C SER A 134 -21.44 -11.08 1.30
N ALA A 135 -20.98 -11.11 2.56
CA ALA A 135 -21.86 -10.85 3.72
C ALA A 135 -22.50 -9.45 3.65
N SER A 136 -21.91 -8.55 2.87
CA SER A 136 -22.39 -7.17 2.69
C SER A 136 -23.41 -7.02 1.55
N CYS A 137 -23.54 -8.03 0.68
CA CYS A 137 -24.51 -8.01 -0.42
C CYS A 137 -25.56 -9.09 -0.21
N PRO A 138 -26.86 -8.84 -0.54
CA PRO A 138 -27.88 -9.86 -0.56
C PRO A 138 -27.48 -11.02 -1.47
N SER A 139 -27.86 -12.25 -1.14
CA SER A 139 -27.63 -13.40 -2.02
C SER A 139 -28.25 -13.16 -3.39
N VAL A 140 -27.47 -13.38 -4.46
CA VAL A 140 -27.99 -13.29 -5.83
C VAL A 140 -29.13 -14.31 -5.98
N PRO A 141 -30.32 -13.93 -6.48
CA PRO A 141 -31.33 -14.91 -6.85
C PRO A 141 -30.73 -15.88 -7.85
N THR A 142 -30.67 -17.16 -7.48
CA THR A 142 -30.09 -18.20 -8.34
C THR A 142 -31.05 -18.45 -9.49
N THR A 143 -30.81 -17.86 -10.63
CA THR A 143 -31.45 -18.33 -11.87
C THR A 143 -30.81 -19.68 -12.19
N THR A 144 -31.56 -20.73 -12.03
CA THR A 144 -31.15 -22.12 -12.25
C THR A 144 -30.86 -22.30 -13.74
N THR A 145 -29.61 -22.20 -14.16
CA THR A 145 -29.20 -22.67 -15.47
C THR A 145 -28.53 -24.01 -15.27
N SER A 146 -29.14 -25.02 -15.87
CA SER A 146 -28.74 -26.43 -15.89
C SER A 146 -27.25 -26.59 -16.17
N THR A 147 -26.52 -27.27 -15.27
CA THR A 147 -25.14 -27.64 -15.45
C THR A 147 -25.00 -28.98 -16.16
N LEU A 148 -24.19 -29.01 -17.22
CA LEU A 148 -23.60 -30.22 -17.77
C LEU A 148 -22.47 -30.73 -16.83
N PRO A 149 -22.36 -32.04 -16.61
CA PRO A 149 -21.32 -32.59 -15.73
C PRO A 149 -19.98 -32.70 -16.47
N GLY A 150 -18.90 -32.35 -15.82
CA GLY A 150 -17.52 -32.70 -16.14
C GLY A 150 -16.59 -31.57 -16.54
N GLU A 151 -16.08 -30.83 -15.57
CA GLU A 151 -14.82 -30.11 -15.73
C GLU A 151 -13.96 -30.24 -14.46
N THR A 152 -12.79 -30.81 -14.64
CA THR A 152 -11.75 -31.01 -13.66
C THR A 152 -11.11 -29.63 -13.34
N THR A 153 -11.11 -29.23 -12.09
CA THR A 153 -10.48 -27.98 -11.63
C THR A 153 -8.97 -28.16 -11.59
N THR A 154 -8.24 -27.56 -12.52
CA THR A 154 -6.79 -27.47 -12.47
C THR A 154 -6.41 -26.20 -11.73
N THR A 155 -5.90 -26.32 -10.52
CA THR A 155 -5.32 -25.22 -9.75
C THR A 155 -3.93 -24.93 -10.29
N SER A 156 -3.77 -23.85 -11.03
CA SER A 156 -2.44 -23.37 -11.47
C SER A 156 -1.80 -22.59 -10.35
N THR A 157 -0.88 -23.21 -9.63
CA THR A 157 0.02 -22.53 -8.71
C THR A 157 1.16 -21.91 -9.53
N THR A 158 1.22 -20.58 -9.61
CA THR A 158 2.35 -19.89 -10.24
C THR A 158 3.51 -19.91 -9.26
N THR A 159 4.38 -20.90 -9.39
CA THR A 159 5.62 -20.99 -8.61
C THR A 159 6.65 -20.07 -9.26
N THR A 160 7.13 -19.07 -8.51
CA THR A 160 8.30 -18.27 -8.91
C THR A 160 9.52 -19.18 -8.81
N THR A 161 9.98 -19.70 -9.95
CA THR A 161 11.15 -20.58 -10.00
C THR A 161 12.41 -19.73 -10.13
N THR A 162 13.21 -19.68 -9.07
CA THR A 162 14.58 -19.17 -9.13
C THR A 162 15.45 -20.29 -9.68
N THR A 163 15.82 -20.21 -10.95
CA THR A 163 16.74 -21.19 -11.55
C THR A 163 18.16 -20.68 -11.40
N THR A 164 18.94 -21.33 -10.52
CA THR A 164 20.38 -21.13 -10.43
C THR A 164 21.04 -22.10 -11.38
N THR A 165 21.59 -21.61 -12.48
CA THR A 165 22.37 -22.44 -13.41
C THR A 165 23.85 -22.26 -13.06
N THR A 166 24.47 -23.30 -12.54
CA THR A 166 25.93 -23.34 -12.31
C THR A 166 26.57 -24.01 -13.53
N SER A 167 27.30 -23.24 -14.32
CA SER A 167 28.11 -23.78 -15.45
C SER A 167 29.55 -23.91 -14.98
N THR A 168 30.06 -25.14 -14.97
CA THR A 168 31.47 -25.42 -14.68
C THR A 168 32.18 -25.60 -15.99
N THR A 169 33.08 -24.68 -16.35
CA THR A 169 33.97 -24.82 -17.50
C THR A 169 35.34 -25.22 -16.99
N THR A 170 35.78 -26.41 -17.35
CA THR A 170 37.13 -26.89 -17.02
C THR A 170 38.07 -26.53 -18.17
N THR A 171 38.93 -25.57 -17.97
CA THR A 171 40.01 -25.23 -18.90
C THR A 171 41.35 -25.57 -18.22
N MET A 172 41.95 -26.65 -18.68
CA MET A 172 43.26 -27.17 -18.23
C MET A 172 43.33 -27.75 -16.81
N PRO A 173 44.22 -28.74 -16.54
CA PRO A 173 44.29 -29.39 -15.23
C PRO A 173 44.87 -28.40 -14.18
N GLY A 174 44.01 -27.90 -13.30
CA GLY A 174 44.41 -27.10 -12.15
C GLY A 174 43.61 -25.85 -11.83
N GLU A 175 42.81 -25.29 -12.75
CA GLU A 175 41.99 -24.10 -12.44
C GLU A 175 40.49 -24.38 -12.71
N THR A 176 39.71 -24.33 -11.68
CA THR A 176 38.24 -24.40 -11.76
C THR A 176 37.66 -23.00 -11.53
N THR A 177 37.23 -22.34 -12.60
CA THR A 177 36.51 -21.06 -12.47
C THR A 177 35.01 -21.36 -12.40
N THR A 178 34.39 -21.12 -11.26
CA THR A 178 32.94 -21.25 -11.08
C THR A 178 32.29 -19.89 -11.37
N THR A 179 31.62 -19.77 -12.52
CA THR A 179 30.83 -18.59 -12.84
C THR A 179 29.40 -18.81 -12.40
N THR A 180 28.97 -18.13 -11.34
CA THR A 180 27.57 -18.14 -10.90
C THR A 180 26.80 -17.05 -11.62
N THR A 181 25.96 -17.42 -12.58
CA THR A 181 25.06 -16.49 -13.24
C THR A 181 23.76 -16.43 -12.46
N THR A 182 23.54 -15.36 -11.72
CA THR A 182 22.27 -15.10 -11.03
C THR A 182 21.28 -14.54 -12.04
N THR A 183 20.30 -15.34 -12.46
CA THR A 183 19.20 -14.85 -13.27
C THR A 183 18.19 -14.16 -12.36
N THR A 184 18.16 -12.83 -12.36
CA THR A 184 17.16 -12.07 -11.63
C THR A 184 15.80 -12.27 -12.29
N THR A 185 14.92 -13.01 -11.65
CA THR A 185 13.54 -13.20 -12.12
C THR A 185 12.79 -11.86 -11.98
N LEU A 186 12.15 -11.40 -13.06
CA LEU A 186 11.26 -10.24 -13.01
C LEU A 186 10.02 -10.60 -12.18
N PRO A 187 9.45 -9.63 -11.40
CA PRO A 187 8.18 -9.86 -10.75
C PRO A 187 7.14 -10.23 -11.81
N ALA A 188 6.45 -11.35 -11.60
CA ALA A 188 5.38 -11.74 -12.47
C ALA A 188 4.26 -10.68 -12.42
N ARG A 189 3.80 -10.21 -13.58
CA ARG A 189 2.61 -9.37 -13.64
C ARG A 189 1.44 -10.16 -13.05
N PRO A 190 0.68 -9.61 -12.08
CA PRO A 190 -0.48 -10.33 -11.55
C PRO A 190 -1.51 -10.61 -12.65
N THR A 191 -2.24 -11.71 -12.51
CA THR A 191 -3.33 -12.05 -13.43
C THR A 191 -4.47 -11.05 -13.30
N ASP A 192 -5.00 -10.58 -14.44
CA ASP A 192 -6.10 -9.63 -14.47
C ASP A 192 -7.35 -10.19 -13.77
N ILE A 193 -8.10 -9.32 -13.14
CA ILE A 193 -9.30 -9.64 -12.36
C ILE A 193 -10.52 -9.33 -13.22
N ALA A 194 -11.41 -10.32 -13.41
CA ALA A 194 -12.67 -10.08 -14.12
C ALA A 194 -13.56 -9.09 -13.34
N PRO A 195 -14.26 -8.17 -14.01
CA PRO A 195 -15.20 -7.27 -13.35
C PRO A 195 -16.25 -8.01 -12.52
N PHE A 196 -16.55 -7.49 -11.32
CA PHE A 196 -17.63 -8.01 -10.46
C PHE A 196 -18.98 -7.34 -10.77
N VAL A 197 -18.97 -6.20 -11.45
CA VAL A 197 -20.14 -5.42 -11.83
C VAL A 197 -20.22 -5.33 -13.35
N GLU A 198 -21.37 -5.68 -13.91
CA GLU A 198 -21.58 -5.58 -15.35
C GLU A 198 -22.43 -4.34 -15.71
N PRO A 199 -22.15 -3.69 -16.87
CA PRO A 199 -21.00 -3.95 -17.74
C PRO A 199 -19.69 -3.50 -17.10
N GLY A 200 -18.59 -4.19 -17.46
CA GLY A 200 -17.23 -3.82 -17.04
C GLY A 200 -16.82 -2.46 -17.60
N ILE A 201 -16.06 -1.70 -16.85
CA ILE A 201 -15.42 -0.45 -17.31
C ILE A 201 -14.11 -0.79 -18.00
N LYS A 202 -13.78 -0.09 -19.08
CA LYS A 202 -12.50 -0.28 -19.79
C LYS A 202 -11.31 -0.15 -18.83
N GLY A 203 -10.47 -1.17 -18.79
CA GLY A 203 -9.31 -1.24 -17.91
C GLY A 203 -9.61 -1.68 -16.47
N GLU A 204 -10.88 -2.00 -16.15
CA GLU A 204 -11.26 -2.53 -14.85
C GLU A 204 -10.62 -3.91 -14.62
N GLY A 205 -9.90 -4.04 -13.49
CA GLY A 205 -9.20 -5.27 -13.13
C GLY A 205 -7.91 -5.54 -13.92
N GLU A 206 -7.56 -4.72 -14.92
CA GLU A 206 -6.32 -4.86 -15.67
C GLU A 206 -5.14 -4.28 -14.88
N TRP A 207 -4.15 -5.12 -14.57
CA TRP A 207 -2.95 -4.67 -13.88
C TRP A 207 -2.01 -3.92 -14.82
N ARG A 208 -1.57 -2.75 -14.41
CA ARG A 208 -0.63 -1.90 -15.15
C ARG A 208 0.59 -1.62 -14.29
N ALA A 209 1.78 -1.64 -14.90
CA ALA A 209 3.01 -1.25 -14.22
C ALA A 209 3.00 0.28 -14.01
N ILE A 210 3.04 0.70 -12.75
CA ILE A 210 3.02 2.11 -12.35
C ILE A 210 4.35 2.60 -11.80
N ALA A 211 5.27 1.71 -11.49
CA ALA A 211 6.65 2.05 -11.14
C ALA A 211 7.61 1.06 -11.78
N ARG A 212 8.66 1.61 -12.39
CA ARG A 212 9.74 0.86 -13.02
C ARG A 212 11.07 1.36 -12.52
N VAL A 213 11.99 0.46 -12.29
CA VAL A 213 13.39 0.80 -12.02
C VAL A 213 14.23 0.17 -13.11
N ARG A 214 15.02 0.99 -13.80
CA ARG A 214 15.68 0.61 -15.05
C ARG A 214 14.61 0.15 -16.07
N THR A 215 14.55 -1.11 -16.43
CA THR A 215 13.51 -1.64 -17.33
C THR A 215 12.50 -2.52 -16.60
N LYS A 216 12.73 -2.79 -15.30
CA LYS A 216 11.96 -3.78 -14.53
C LYS A 216 10.73 -3.12 -13.92
N PRO A 217 9.50 -3.57 -14.23
CA PRO A 217 8.32 -3.15 -13.50
C PRO A 217 8.38 -3.72 -12.09
N LEU A 218 8.23 -2.89 -11.06
CA LEU A 218 8.31 -3.29 -9.66
C LEU A 218 6.96 -3.19 -8.93
N ILE A 219 6.09 -2.29 -9.38
CA ILE A 219 4.76 -2.10 -8.80
C ILE A 219 3.73 -2.12 -9.90
N TYR A 220 2.68 -2.91 -9.68
CA TYR A 220 1.50 -2.94 -10.54
C TYR A 220 0.29 -2.39 -9.79
N ALA A 221 -0.58 -1.67 -10.49
CA ALA A 221 -1.84 -1.18 -9.94
C ALA A 221 -3.02 -1.48 -10.85
N THR A 222 -4.19 -1.57 -10.25
CA THR A 222 -5.47 -1.66 -10.94
C THR A 222 -6.58 -1.05 -10.10
N SER A 223 -7.74 -0.82 -10.71
CA SER A 223 -8.99 -0.48 -10.02
C SER A 223 -10.10 -1.41 -10.45
N ILE A 224 -11.03 -1.65 -9.52
CA ILE A 224 -12.17 -2.54 -9.73
C ILE A 224 -13.37 -2.10 -8.89
N ARG A 225 -14.57 -2.44 -9.33
CA ARG A 225 -15.80 -2.34 -8.54
C ARG A 225 -16.06 -3.69 -7.84
N PRO A 226 -15.61 -3.88 -6.57
CA PRO A 226 -15.52 -5.20 -5.98
C PRO A 226 -16.85 -5.76 -5.47
N LEU A 227 -17.89 -4.92 -5.35
CA LEU A 227 -19.17 -5.26 -4.74
C LEU A 227 -20.30 -5.16 -5.79
N TRP A 228 -20.80 -6.29 -6.25
CA TRP A 228 -21.80 -6.33 -7.31
C TRP A 228 -23.11 -5.60 -6.97
N CYS A 229 -23.49 -5.52 -5.69
CA CYS A 229 -24.71 -4.84 -5.22
C CYS A 229 -24.50 -3.34 -4.94
N PHE A 230 -23.25 -2.87 -4.93
CA PHE A 230 -22.87 -1.48 -4.72
C PHE A 230 -21.90 -1.04 -5.82
N GLY A 231 -22.39 -0.95 -7.03
CA GLY A 231 -21.59 -0.66 -8.23
C GLY A 231 -20.86 0.69 -8.19
N SER A 232 -21.26 1.60 -7.31
CA SER A 232 -20.54 2.87 -7.09
C SER A 232 -19.26 2.74 -6.26
N VAL A 233 -19.05 1.59 -5.59
CA VAL A 233 -17.84 1.35 -4.80
C VAL A 233 -16.68 1.01 -5.73
N VAL A 234 -15.60 1.78 -5.65
CA VAL A 234 -14.37 1.56 -6.40
C VAL A 234 -13.23 1.28 -5.43
N ALA A 235 -12.53 0.17 -5.65
CA ALA A 235 -11.28 -0.17 -5.01
C ALA A 235 -10.11 0.12 -5.95
N THR A 236 -9.05 0.76 -5.43
CA THR A 236 -7.77 0.93 -6.13
C THR A 236 -6.70 0.17 -5.36
N MET A 237 -5.88 -0.59 -6.09
CA MET A 237 -4.91 -1.49 -5.51
C MET A 237 -3.54 -1.29 -6.14
N ALA A 238 -2.50 -1.53 -5.32
CA ALA A 238 -1.12 -1.62 -5.78
C ALA A 238 -0.46 -2.87 -5.20
N THR A 239 0.27 -3.63 -6.03
CA THR A 239 0.99 -4.82 -5.59
C THR A 239 2.49 -4.69 -5.84
N TYR A 240 3.28 -5.32 -4.96
CA TYR A 240 4.72 -5.45 -5.10
C TYR A 240 5.20 -6.81 -4.57
N ASP A 241 6.31 -7.29 -5.10
CA ASP A 241 7.00 -8.47 -4.58
C ASP A 241 7.87 -8.06 -3.38
N PRO A 242 7.62 -8.57 -2.15
CA PRO A 242 8.40 -8.21 -0.97
C PRO A 242 9.85 -8.71 -1.03
N ASN A 243 10.20 -9.63 -1.92
CA ASN A 243 11.57 -10.08 -2.12
C ASN A 243 12.38 -9.14 -3.04
N LEU A 244 11.71 -8.27 -3.79
CA LEU A 244 12.32 -7.35 -4.73
C LEU A 244 12.32 -5.90 -4.24
N MET A 245 11.68 -5.63 -3.12
CA MET A 245 11.54 -4.30 -2.53
C MET A 245 12.08 -4.28 -1.11
N HIS A 246 12.73 -3.20 -0.72
CA HIS A 246 13.10 -2.99 0.66
C HIS A 246 12.06 -2.05 1.30
N ALA A 247 11.23 -2.60 2.19
CA ALA A 247 10.29 -1.80 2.97
C ALA A 247 10.99 -1.16 4.18
N ALA A 248 10.56 0.05 4.55
CA ALA A 248 11.03 0.73 5.74
C ALA A 248 9.90 1.50 6.42
N LEU A 249 9.77 1.36 7.74
CA LEU A 249 8.80 2.10 8.55
C LEU A 249 9.38 3.48 8.88
N PHE A 250 8.65 4.52 8.51
CA PHE A 250 8.95 5.92 8.83
C PHE A 250 8.03 6.42 9.93
N ASN A 251 8.57 7.28 10.79
CA ASN A 251 7.92 7.76 12.00
C ASN A 251 7.36 9.16 11.80
N GLY A 252 6.06 9.36 12.08
CA GLY A 252 5.46 10.68 12.09
C GLY A 252 5.80 11.48 13.36
N ASN A 253 5.54 12.78 13.32
CA ASN A 253 5.77 13.63 14.51
C ASN A 253 4.71 13.45 15.61
N GLU A 254 3.54 12.86 15.30
CA GLU A 254 2.49 12.51 16.25
C GLU A 254 2.38 10.99 16.46
N VAL A 255 2.54 10.20 15.40
CA VAL A 255 2.54 8.74 15.47
C VAL A 255 3.82 8.22 14.82
N PRO A 256 4.69 7.58 15.57
CA PRO A 256 4.63 7.33 17.02
C PRO A 256 4.95 8.56 17.87
N GLY A 257 5.31 9.70 17.27
CA GLY A 257 5.81 10.88 17.98
C GLY A 257 7.24 10.67 18.51
N GLY A 258 7.67 11.58 19.38
CA GLY A 258 9.01 11.53 19.97
C GLY A 258 10.10 12.11 19.08
N LYS A 259 11.36 11.98 19.52
CA LYS A 259 12.54 12.55 18.85
C LYS A 259 13.62 11.49 18.59
N GLY A 260 14.54 11.81 17.70
CA GLY A 260 15.73 10.99 17.46
C GLY A 260 15.47 9.75 16.61
N TRP A 261 14.42 9.75 15.81
CA TRP A 261 14.18 8.73 14.79
C TRP A 261 15.08 8.97 13.57
N ARG A 262 15.70 7.92 13.07
CA ARG A 262 16.49 7.96 11.82
C ARG A 262 15.56 7.98 10.60
N ASN A 263 14.59 7.07 10.59
CA ASN A 263 13.44 7.13 9.70
C ASN A 263 12.43 8.12 10.30
N GLY A 264 12.63 9.41 10.06
CA GLY A 264 11.79 10.47 10.63
C GLY A 264 10.52 10.71 9.81
N THR A 265 10.02 11.95 9.85
CA THR A 265 8.72 12.31 9.29
C THR A 265 8.65 12.32 7.77
N LYS A 266 9.78 12.18 7.08
CA LYS A 266 9.86 12.20 5.61
C LYS A 266 11.05 11.40 5.09
N VAL A 267 10.90 10.89 3.87
CA VAL A 267 12.03 10.29 3.15
C VAL A 267 12.96 11.41 2.67
N ARG A 268 14.23 11.31 3.03
CA ARG A 268 15.25 12.33 2.70
C ARG A 268 16.66 11.75 2.65
N GLY A 269 17.62 12.58 2.19
CA GLY A 269 19.02 12.23 2.20
C GLY A 269 19.32 10.99 1.37
N ALA A 270 20.10 10.05 1.93
CA ALA A 270 20.58 8.87 1.20
C ALA A 270 19.47 7.87 0.81
N ALA A 271 18.31 7.91 1.45
CA ALA A 271 17.16 7.05 1.09
C ALA A 271 16.38 7.58 -0.12
N LEU A 272 16.38 8.90 -0.32
CA LEU A 272 15.53 9.55 -1.33
C LEU A 272 15.80 9.09 -2.77
N PRO A 273 17.06 8.93 -3.25
CA PRO A 273 17.31 8.45 -4.61
C PRO A 273 16.77 7.04 -4.89
N SER A 274 16.65 6.19 -3.85
CA SER A 274 16.14 4.82 -3.97
C SER A 274 14.65 4.68 -3.72
N LEU A 275 13.95 5.76 -3.39
CA LEU A 275 12.52 5.73 -3.11
C LEU A 275 11.72 5.39 -4.38
N ILE A 276 10.84 4.42 -4.29
CA ILE A 276 9.96 3.98 -5.39
C ILE A 276 8.52 4.34 -5.09
N ALA A 277 8.05 3.98 -3.90
CA ALA A 277 6.68 4.26 -3.47
C ALA A 277 6.58 4.43 -1.97
N SER A 278 5.43 4.91 -1.51
CA SER A 278 5.10 4.92 -0.09
C SER A 278 3.59 4.85 0.13
N PHE A 279 3.18 4.33 1.29
CA PHE A 279 1.77 4.26 1.68
C PHE A 279 1.58 4.50 3.18
N ASN A 280 0.36 4.87 3.57
CA ASN A 280 0.03 5.22 4.94
C ASN A 280 0.18 4.04 5.91
N GLY A 281 0.47 4.35 7.17
CA GLY A 281 0.46 3.42 8.31
C GLY A 281 -0.94 3.25 8.92
N GLY A 282 -0.95 2.91 10.22
CA GLY A 282 -2.18 2.62 10.96
C GLY A 282 -2.77 3.82 11.69
N PHE A 283 -3.75 3.54 12.55
CA PHE A 283 -4.44 4.54 13.36
C PHE A 283 -3.52 5.21 14.38
N ARG A 284 -3.96 6.37 14.88
CA ARG A 284 -3.35 7.00 16.05
C ARG A 284 -3.50 6.09 17.27
N PHE A 285 -2.50 6.10 18.16
CA PHE A 285 -2.52 5.27 19.38
C PHE A 285 -3.64 5.64 20.36
N GLU A 286 -4.13 6.86 20.31
CA GLU A 286 -5.27 7.30 21.10
C GLU A 286 -6.60 6.67 20.67
N HIS A 287 -6.69 6.27 19.40
CA HIS A 287 -7.87 5.60 18.85
C HIS A 287 -7.73 4.08 18.91
N GLU A 288 -6.56 3.57 18.56
CA GLU A 288 -6.28 2.14 18.62
C GLU A 288 -4.79 1.90 18.93
N PRO A 289 -4.47 1.60 20.19
CA PRO A 289 -3.09 1.39 20.63
C PRO A 289 -2.59 -0.02 20.27
N GLY A 290 -2.46 -0.31 18.97
CA GLY A 290 -1.72 -1.47 18.48
C GLY A 290 -0.23 -1.34 18.76
N GLY A 291 0.50 -2.47 18.75
CA GLY A 291 1.93 -2.49 19.02
C GLY A 291 2.74 -1.71 17.99
N TYR A 292 3.86 -1.16 18.44
CA TYR A 292 4.80 -0.43 17.61
C TYR A 292 6.24 -0.64 18.06
N PHE A 293 7.03 -1.27 17.21
CA PHE A 293 8.46 -1.51 17.42
C PHE A 293 9.22 -1.09 16.16
N THR A 294 10.23 -0.27 16.29
CA THR A 294 11.17 0.07 15.23
C THR A 294 12.44 0.69 15.80
N GLU A 295 13.54 0.61 15.05
CA GLU A 295 14.84 1.15 15.42
C GLU A 295 15.31 0.69 16.81
N GLY A 296 14.98 -0.57 17.19
CA GLY A 296 15.31 -1.15 18.50
C GLY A 296 14.49 -0.58 19.67
N ARG A 297 13.43 0.17 19.42
CA ARG A 297 12.58 0.80 20.44
C ARG A 297 11.14 0.27 20.38
N THR A 298 10.64 -0.20 21.50
CA THR A 298 9.21 -0.54 21.67
C THR A 298 8.46 0.70 22.15
N VAL A 299 7.70 1.32 21.28
CA VAL A 299 6.85 2.49 21.62
C VAL A 299 5.54 2.03 22.27
N GLN A 300 4.94 0.99 21.68
CA GLN A 300 3.75 0.33 22.19
C GLN A 300 3.99 -1.20 22.19
N LYS A 301 3.58 -1.88 23.26
CA LYS A 301 3.72 -3.33 23.38
C LYS A 301 2.91 -4.04 22.30
N LEU A 302 3.51 -5.06 21.68
CA LEU A 302 2.82 -5.91 20.72
C LEU A 302 1.73 -6.74 21.43
N LYS A 303 0.58 -6.82 20.80
CA LYS A 303 -0.58 -7.57 21.28
C LYS A 303 -0.72 -8.86 20.47
N LYS A 304 -0.87 -9.99 21.14
CA LYS A 304 -1.18 -11.29 20.52
C LYS A 304 -2.55 -11.21 19.82
N GLY A 305 -2.69 -11.85 18.66
CA GLY A 305 -3.90 -11.86 17.86
C GLY A 305 -4.13 -10.61 17.01
N TYR A 306 -3.20 -9.63 17.06
CA TYR A 306 -3.29 -8.43 16.21
C TYR A 306 -2.59 -8.63 14.88
N ALA A 307 -3.21 -8.12 13.81
CA ALA A 307 -2.56 -8.05 12.50
C ALA A 307 -1.34 -7.13 12.59
N THR A 308 -0.23 -7.59 12.05
CA THR A 308 1.07 -6.96 12.17
C THR A 308 1.73 -6.85 10.81
N PHE A 309 2.02 -5.62 10.39
CA PHE A 309 2.97 -5.38 9.29
C PHE A 309 4.38 -5.49 9.85
N ALA A 310 5.15 -6.44 9.32
CA ALA A 310 6.47 -6.80 9.81
C ALA A 310 7.52 -6.59 8.73
N ILE A 311 8.68 -6.04 9.12
CA ILE A 311 9.82 -5.77 8.23
C ILE A 311 11.07 -6.39 8.83
N ARG A 312 11.79 -7.18 8.02
CA ARG A 312 13.11 -7.73 8.37
C ARG A 312 14.23 -6.76 8.03
N LYS A 313 15.42 -7.07 8.53
CA LYS A 313 16.63 -6.28 8.28
C LYS A 313 17.00 -6.16 6.79
N ASP A 314 16.70 -7.17 6.00
CA ASP A 314 16.90 -7.19 4.54
C ASP A 314 15.83 -6.39 3.77
N GLY A 315 14.85 -5.84 4.48
CA GLY A 315 13.74 -5.06 3.92
C GLY A 315 12.55 -5.90 3.46
N PHE A 316 12.62 -7.23 3.53
CA PHE A 316 11.45 -8.08 3.29
C PHE A 316 10.31 -7.69 4.22
N SER A 317 9.10 -7.60 3.67
CA SER A 317 7.90 -7.24 4.43
C SER A 317 6.79 -8.25 4.27
N THR A 318 5.96 -8.40 5.31
CA THR A 318 4.79 -9.28 5.30
C THR A 318 3.71 -8.78 6.25
N VAL A 319 2.51 -9.35 6.17
CA VAL A 319 1.45 -9.20 7.16
C VAL A 319 1.14 -10.56 7.76
N GLY A 320 1.12 -10.63 9.09
CA GLY A 320 0.75 -11.84 9.82
C GLY A 320 0.02 -11.51 11.12
N VAL A 321 -0.49 -12.52 11.80
CA VAL A 321 -1.13 -12.41 13.11
C VAL A 321 -0.08 -12.67 14.20
N TRP A 322 0.18 -11.68 15.04
CA TRP A 322 1.24 -11.76 16.07
C TRP A 322 0.94 -12.83 17.11
N GLY A 323 1.92 -13.68 17.38
CA GLY A 323 1.81 -14.80 18.29
C GLY A 323 1.03 -16.01 17.73
N GLU A 324 0.73 -16.00 16.41
CA GLU A 324 0.04 -17.08 15.69
C GLU A 324 0.81 -17.44 14.41
N THR A 325 0.68 -16.63 13.34
CA THR A 325 1.43 -16.82 12.10
C THR A 325 2.73 -16.01 12.05
N LEU A 326 2.90 -15.06 12.95
CA LEU A 326 4.07 -14.22 13.08
C LEU A 326 4.56 -14.22 14.53
N HIS A 327 5.83 -14.57 14.75
CA HIS A 327 6.46 -14.67 16.06
C HIS A 327 7.73 -13.82 16.13
N ASP A 328 8.17 -13.51 17.34
CA ASP A 328 9.48 -12.90 17.57
C ASP A 328 10.56 -13.96 17.40
N ASP A 329 11.26 -13.88 16.30
CA ASP A 329 12.41 -14.76 15.98
C ASP A 329 13.74 -13.98 15.97
N GLY A 330 13.71 -12.72 16.41
CA GLY A 330 14.86 -11.81 16.42
C GLY A 330 15.26 -11.25 15.05
N THR A 331 14.53 -11.55 13.98
CA THR A 331 14.84 -11.07 12.62
C THR A 331 14.12 -9.75 12.26
N TRP A 332 13.06 -9.41 12.98
CA TRP A 332 12.24 -8.24 12.71
C TRP A 332 12.89 -6.95 13.22
N VAL A 333 13.00 -5.97 12.36
CA VAL A 333 13.52 -4.62 12.69
C VAL A 333 12.42 -3.58 12.86
N SER A 334 11.24 -3.83 12.28
CA SER A 334 10.05 -3.00 12.48
C SER A 334 8.78 -3.86 12.50
N LEU A 335 7.90 -3.55 13.46
CA LEU A 335 6.61 -4.21 13.66
C LEU A 335 5.57 -3.14 13.95
N ARG A 336 4.55 -3.04 13.08
CA ARG A 336 3.45 -2.10 13.23
C ARG A 336 2.14 -2.86 13.26
N GLN A 337 1.47 -2.83 14.41
CA GLN A 337 0.12 -3.37 14.58
C GLN A 337 -0.91 -2.26 14.44
N ASN A 338 -2.08 -2.61 13.92
CA ASN A 338 -3.23 -1.71 13.99
C ASN A 338 -4.36 -2.37 14.79
N LEU A 339 -5.12 -3.25 14.20
CA LEU A 339 -6.29 -3.95 14.76
C LEU A 339 -6.09 -5.48 14.62
N PRO A 340 -7.00 -6.32 15.13
CA PRO A 340 -7.04 -7.72 14.72
C PRO A 340 -7.13 -7.87 13.19
N PRO A 341 -6.88 -9.05 12.61
CA PRO A 341 -6.94 -9.21 11.16
C PRO A 341 -8.36 -9.04 10.61
N LEU A 342 -8.47 -8.31 9.48
CA LEU A 342 -9.72 -8.23 8.71
C LEU A 342 -9.99 -9.52 7.95
N VAL A 343 -8.92 -10.10 7.43
CA VAL A 343 -8.90 -11.39 6.75
C VAL A 343 -7.81 -12.23 7.40
N ASP A 344 -8.15 -13.45 7.73
CA ASP A 344 -7.22 -14.46 8.22
C ASP A 344 -7.43 -15.78 7.48
N GLN A 345 -6.35 -16.40 7.02
CA GLN A 345 -6.36 -17.62 6.22
C GLN A 345 -7.34 -17.54 5.01
N GLY A 346 -7.39 -16.39 4.37
CA GLY A 346 -8.23 -16.15 3.20
C GLY A 346 -9.73 -15.99 3.50
N LYS A 347 -10.09 -15.85 4.77
CA LYS A 347 -11.50 -15.69 5.20
C LYS A 347 -11.67 -14.37 5.96
N SER A 348 -12.83 -13.75 5.78
CA SER A 348 -13.22 -12.59 6.57
C SER A 348 -13.28 -12.96 8.05
N SER A 349 -12.58 -12.22 8.90
CA SER A 349 -12.46 -12.49 10.34
C SER A 349 -13.00 -11.36 11.22
N TYR A 350 -13.29 -10.18 10.65
CA TYR A 350 -13.69 -9.00 11.42
C TYR A 350 -14.89 -9.28 12.37
N ALA A 351 -15.86 -10.08 11.95
CA ALA A 351 -17.06 -10.38 12.72
C ALA A 351 -16.78 -11.21 13.99
N SER A 352 -15.59 -11.84 14.10
CA SER A 352 -15.15 -12.55 15.31
C SER A 352 -14.66 -11.61 16.41
N TYR A 353 -14.58 -10.29 16.13
CA TYR A 353 -14.07 -9.27 17.03
C TYR A 353 -15.11 -8.20 17.32
N ASP A 354 -16.21 -8.61 17.97
CA ASP A 354 -17.40 -7.80 18.28
C ASP A 354 -17.15 -6.57 19.15
N LYS A 355 -16.03 -6.56 19.89
CA LYS A 355 -15.61 -5.47 20.80
C LYS A 355 -14.62 -4.49 20.17
N VAL A 356 -14.20 -4.73 18.94
CA VAL A 356 -13.23 -3.88 18.26
C VAL A 356 -13.96 -2.69 17.62
N ASP A 357 -13.45 -1.51 17.91
CA ASP A 357 -13.85 -0.29 17.22
C ASP A 357 -13.06 -0.15 15.91
N TRP A 358 -13.67 -0.59 14.83
CA TRP A 358 -13.12 -0.54 13.48
C TRP A 358 -13.15 0.88 12.88
N GLY A 359 -12.56 1.85 13.57
CA GLY A 359 -12.62 3.26 13.20
C GLY A 359 -14.03 3.82 13.39
N GLN A 360 -14.62 3.55 14.56
CA GLN A 360 -15.97 3.93 14.98
C GLN A 360 -17.10 3.27 14.17
N ASP A 361 -16.81 2.16 13.49
CA ASP A 361 -17.81 1.40 12.74
C ASP A 361 -18.47 0.33 13.61
N PHE A 362 -19.23 0.76 14.60
CA PHE A 362 -20.02 -0.14 15.41
C PHE A 362 -21.23 -0.68 14.59
N GLY A 363 -21.19 -1.96 14.29
CA GLY A 363 -22.30 -2.66 13.63
C GLY A 363 -22.40 -2.39 12.13
N ASN A 364 -21.29 -2.16 11.44
CA ASN A 364 -21.23 -2.00 9.98
C ASN A 364 -22.09 -0.84 9.43
N LYS A 365 -22.12 0.30 10.12
CA LYS A 365 -22.96 1.45 9.75
C LYS A 365 -22.20 2.70 9.35
N VAL A 366 -20.86 2.67 9.39
CA VAL A 366 -20.01 3.81 9.04
C VAL A 366 -19.29 3.54 7.72
N TYR A 367 -19.70 4.26 6.69
CA TYR A 367 -19.17 4.14 5.33
C TYR A 367 -18.11 5.20 5.05
N ASN A 368 -16.87 4.82 5.05
CA ASN A 368 -15.75 5.75 4.90
C ASN A 368 -14.79 5.30 3.79
N PHE A 369 -13.83 6.18 3.41
CA PHE A 369 -12.69 5.79 2.61
C PHE A 369 -11.71 5.03 3.51
N ARG A 370 -11.50 3.76 3.22
CA ARG A 370 -10.69 2.85 4.03
C ARG A 370 -9.51 2.32 3.25
N SER A 371 -8.43 2.00 3.95
CA SER A 371 -7.27 1.32 3.37
C SER A 371 -6.88 0.09 4.17
N ALA A 372 -6.21 -0.84 3.49
CA ALA A 372 -5.68 -2.05 4.07
C ALA A 372 -4.41 -2.48 3.34
N VAL A 373 -3.61 -3.31 3.99
CA VAL A 373 -2.49 -4.02 3.39
C VAL A 373 -2.64 -5.50 3.67
N CYS A 374 -2.32 -6.35 2.70
CA CYS A 374 -2.38 -7.78 2.87
C CYS A 374 -1.23 -8.51 2.15
N VAL A 375 -0.99 -9.73 2.59
CA VAL A 375 -0.27 -10.73 1.80
C VAL A 375 -1.29 -11.56 1.04
N ARG A 376 -1.06 -11.74 -0.27
CA ARG A 376 -1.93 -12.50 -1.16
C ARG A 376 -1.54 -13.98 -1.20
N THR A 377 -2.42 -14.81 -1.79
CA THR A 377 -2.16 -16.24 -2.05
C THR A 377 -0.95 -16.51 -2.93
N ASP A 378 -0.59 -15.56 -3.80
CA ASP A 378 0.59 -15.62 -4.68
C ASP A 378 1.87 -15.08 -4.03
N GLY A 379 1.81 -14.69 -2.74
CA GLY A 379 2.94 -14.16 -1.97
C GLY A 379 3.23 -12.68 -2.20
N LEU A 380 2.52 -12.02 -3.11
CA LEU A 380 2.66 -10.58 -3.31
C LEU A 380 2.04 -9.81 -2.13
N MET A 381 2.66 -8.69 -1.81
CA MET A 381 2.05 -7.70 -0.93
C MET A 381 1.09 -6.82 -1.74
N MET A 382 -0.06 -6.50 -1.18
CA MET A 382 -1.05 -5.66 -1.83
C MET A 382 -1.58 -4.59 -0.87
N PHE A 383 -1.46 -3.33 -1.28
CA PHE A 383 -2.20 -2.21 -0.70
C PHE A 383 -3.55 -2.08 -1.39
N VAL A 384 -4.60 -1.79 -0.63
CA VAL A 384 -5.96 -1.60 -1.14
C VAL A 384 -6.56 -0.35 -0.51
N ALA A 385 -7.15 0.52 -1.33
CA ALA A 385 -7.95 1.66 -0.88
C ALA A 385 -9.35 1.57 -1.49
N VAL A 386 -10.39 1.64 -0.65
CA VAL A 386 -11.78 1.47 -1.08
C VAL A 386 -12.62 2.63 -0.57
N GLY A 387 -13.33 3.29 -1.47
CA GLY A 387 -14.14 4.45 -1.14
C GLY A 387 -15.52 4.09 -0.61
N LYS A 388 -15.94 4.77 0.47
CA LYS A 388 -17.29 4.74 1.00
C LYS A 388 -17.78 3.33 1.35
N VAL A 389 -17.00 2.60 2.16
CA VAL A 389 -17.33 1.24 2.60
C VAL A 389 -17.35 1.16 4.13
N ASN A 390 -18.17 0.27 4.67
CA ASN A 390 -18.08 -0.17 6.05
C ASN A 390 -17.01 -1.27 6.18
N ILE A 391 -16.78 -1.74 7.41
CA ILE A 391 -15.71 -2.71 7.67
C ILE A 391 -16.00 -4.07 7.04
N GLY A 392 -17.25 -4.53 7.01
CA GLY A 392 -17.62 -5.78 6.37
C GLY A 392 -17.38 -5.75 4.86
N MET A 393 -17.77 -4.65 4.20
CA MET A 393 -17.53 -4.44 2.76
C MET A 393 -16.03 -4.41 2.43
N LEU A 394 -15.19 -3.82 3.31
CA LEU A 394 -13.74 -3.86 3.14
C LEU A 394 -13.22 -5.30 3.26
N ALA A 395 -13.63 -6.03 4.30
CA ALA A 395 -13.20 -7.42 4.51
C ALA A 395 -13.60 -8.32 3.33
N ASP A 396 -14.85 -8.22 2.84
CA ASP A 396 -15.34 -8.96 1.67
C ASP A 396 -14.54 -8.62 0.40
N THR A 397 -14.22 -7.33 0.21
CA THR A 397 -13.36 -6.87 -0.88
C THR A 397 -11.98 -7.53 -0.81
N LEU A 398 -11.34 -7.55 0.36
CA LEU A 398 -10.01 -8.14 0.54
C LEU A 398 -10.00 -9.65 0.27
N VAL A 399 -11.04 -10.37 0.71
CA VAL A 399 -11.21 -11.80 0.41
C VAL A 399 -11.37 -12.02 -1.10
N ALA A 400 -12.23 -11.24 -1.75
CA ALA A 400 -12.46 -11.33 -3.21
C ALA A 400 -11.19 -11.04 -4.03
N LEU A 401 -10.28 -10.22 -3.50
CA LEU A 401 -8.99 -9.88 -4.11
C LEU A 401 -7.86 -10.88 -3.79
N GLY A 402 -8.16 -11.96 -3.05
CA GLY A 402 -7.21 -13.04 -2.77
C GLY A 402 -6.25 -12.77 -1.62
N CYS A 403 -6.59 -11.87 -0.68
CA CYS A 403 -5.83 -11.68 0.54
C CYS A 403 -5.87 -12.93 1.43
N GLN A 404 -4.72 -13.36 1.93
CA GLN A 404 -4.59 -14.44 2.93
C GLN A 404 -4.66 -13.90 4.34
N THR A 405 -3.87 -12.87 4.64
CA THR A 405 -3.93 -12.14 5.91
C THR A 405 -3.93 -10.66 5.58
N ALA A 406 -4.90 -9.93 6.14
CA ALA A 406 -5.07 -8.51 5.88
C ALA A 406 -5.19 -7.69 7.17
N MET A 407 -4.50 -6.56 7.17
CA MET A 407 -4.49 -5.55 8.23
C MET A 407 -5.18 -4.28 7.73
N GLU A 408 -6.17 -3.76 8.48
CA GLU A 408 -6.69 -2.42 8.23
C GLU A 408 -5.58 -1.40 8.48
N LEU A 409 -5.47 -0.43 7.60
CA LEU A 409 -4.64 0.76 7.77
C LEU A 409 -5.52 1.95 8.14
N ASP A 410 -4.94 3.15 8.11
CA ASP A 410 -5.69 4.35 8.45
C ASP A 410 -6.83 4.61 7.46
N ILE A 411 -7.85 5.30 7.92
CA ILE A 411 -9.10 5.57 7.20
C ILE A 411 -9.37 7.08 7.14
N ASN A 412 -10.53 7.47 6.61
CA ASN A 412 -10.95 8.85 6.36
C ASN A 412 -10.53 9.37 4.99
N GLY A 413 -11.22 10.41 4.52
CA GLY A 413 -10.99 10.99 3.19
C GLY A 413 -9.57 11.46 2.90
N THR A 414 -8.69 11.49 3.91
CA THR A 414 -7.34 12.04 3.81
C THR A 414 -6.22 11.04 4.00
N TRP A 415 -6.44 9.97 4.78
CA TRP A 415 -5.36 9.11 5.22
C TRP A 415 -5.05 7.95 4.29
N PRO A 416 -6.02 7.26 3.64
CA PRO A 416 -5.69 6.28 2.62
C PRO A 416 -4.81 6.91 1.54
N PHE A 417 -3.60 6.39 1.39
CA PHE A 417 -2.58 7.01 0.58
C PHE A 417 -1.61 5.97 0.03
N PHE A 418 -1.39 6.01 -1.26
CA PHE A 418 -0.29 5.32 -1.94
C PHE A 418 0.22 6.24 -3.06
N ALA A 419 1.51 6.51 -3.07
CA ALA A 419 2.14 7.25 -4.14
C ALA A 419 3.39 6.53 -4.67
N THR A 420 3.63 6.63 -5.96
CA THR A 420 4.90 6.33 -6.60
C THR A 420 5.69 7.62 -6.80
N TYR A 421 7.01 7.50 -7.01
CA TYR A 421 7.89 8.65 -7.15
C TYR A 421 8.65 8.57 -8.46
N THR A 422 8.54 9.63 -9.26
CA THR A 422 9.26 9.80 -10.52
C THR A 422 10.72 10.17 -10.30
N ASP A 423 11.50 10.29 -11.38
CA ASP A 423 12.91 10.73 -11.34
C ASP A 423 13.78 9.86 -10.43
N PHE A 424 13.64 8.55 -10.58
CA PHE A 424 14.42 7.57 -9.83
C PHE A 424 15.93 7.86 -9.91
N GLY A 425 16.62 7.77 -8.77
CA GLY A 425 18.06 8.07 -8.66
C GLY A 425 18.37 9.54 -8.41
N LYS A 426 17.42 10.47 -8.59
CA LYS A 426 17.63 11.90 -8.32
C LYS A 426 17.25 12.26 -6.87
N SER A 427 17.73 13.40 -6.40
CA SER A 427 17.34 13.98 -5.11
C SER A 427 16.08 14.84 -5.19
N ASP A 428 15.69 15.24 -6.39
CA ASP A 428 14.45 15.97 -6.67
C ASP A 428 13.41 14.97 -7.20
N ARG A 429 12.49 14.57 -6.34
CA ARG A 429 11.51 13.51 -6.60
C ARG A 429 10.11 14.08 -6.57
N THR A 430 9.30 13.67 -7.50
CA THR A 430 7.89 14.05 -7.57
C THR A 430 7.01 12.85 -7.29
N GLY A 431 6.13 12.97 -6.29
CA GLY A 431 5.14 11.95 -5.96
C GLY A 431 3.94 12.02 -6.90
N LYS A 432 3.34 10.84 -7.14
CA LYS A 432 2.13 10.64 -7.91
C LYS A 432 1.24 9.63 -7.20
N THR A 433 0.07 10.05 -6.77
CA THR A 433 -0.90 9.14 -6.13
C THR A 433 -1.51 8.19 -7.15
N ILE A 434 -1.84 6.98 -6.71
CA ILE A 434 -2.48 5.99 -7.58
C ILE A 434 -4.00 6.18 -7.71
N ASP A 435 -4.59 7.05 -6.89
CA ASP A 435 -6.04 7.26 -6.84
C ASP A 435 -6.34 8.74 -6.67
N THR A 436 -7.27 9.25 -7.47
CA THR A 436 -7.68 10.67 -7.46
C THR A 436 -8.29 11.13 -6.14
N ARG A 437 -8.72 10.19 -5.30
CA ARG A 437 -9.29 10.48 -3.97
C ARG A 437 -8.24 10.67 -2.88
N MET A 438 -6.97 10.30 -3.16
CA MET A 438 -5.85 10.45 -2.22
C MET A 438 -5.38 11.91 -2.18
N GLY A 439 -4.82 12.32 -1.05
CA GLY A 439 -4.35 13.67 -0.83
C GLY A 439 -3.02 13.99 -1.53
N ASP A 440 -2.30 14.99 -0.99
CA ASP A 440 -1.04 15.50 -1.57
C ASP A 440 0.00 14.38 -1.76
N ALA A 441 0.39 14.16 -3.00
CA ALA A 441 1.38 13.16 -3.39
C ALA A 441 2.79 13.41 -2.81
N GLN A 442 3.09 14.65 -2.38
CA GLN A 442 4.36 15.03 -1.77
C GLN A 442 4.39 14.84 -0.25
N ARG A 443 3.31 14.35 0.36
CA ARG A 443 3.17 14.22 1.82
C ARG A 443 4.38 13.58 2.47
N HIS A 444 4.84 12.45 1.98
CA HIS A 444 5.96 11.71 2.58
C HIS A 444 7.35 12.26 2.18
N LEU A 445 7.39 13.26 1.30
CA LEU A 445 8.60 14.07 1.02
C LEU A 445 8.63 15.37 1.83
N ASN A 446 7.47 15.94 2.13
CA ASN A 446 7.35 17.21 2.87
C ASN A 446 7.36 17.00 4.38
N GLY A 447 6.73 15.92 4.85
CA GLY A 447 6.65 15.54 6.26
C GLY A 447 5.27 15.05 6.65
N SER A 448 5.22 13.93 7.38
CA SER A 448 3.99 13.30 7.83
C SER A 448 3.81 13.43 9.35
N THR A 449 2.57 13.66 9.78
CA THR A 449 2.20 13.60 11.20
C THR A 449 2.09 12.16 11.70
N LYS A 450 1.77 11.23 10.79
CA LYS A 450 1.62 9.81 11.09
C LYS A 450 2.73 8.97 10.46
N ASP A 451 2.87 7.76 10.98
CA ASP A 451 3.75 6.75 10.43
C ASP A 451 3.33 6.33 9.01
N PHE A 452 4.30 5.89 8.24
CA PHE A 452 4.08 5.41 6.88
C PHE A 452 5.17 4.40 6.47
N ILE A 453 4.87 3.62 5.44
CA ILE A 453 5.82 2.67 4.86
C ILE A 453 6.40 3.27 3.58
N ALA A 454 7.72 3.29 3.47
CA ALA A 454 8.43 3.58 2.23
C ALA A 454 8.92 2.27 1.59
N LEU A 455 8.79 2.18 0.27
CA LEU A 455 9.32 1.10 -0.54
C LEU A 455 10.48 1.66 -1.36
N VAL A 456 11.66 1.10 -1.17
CA VAL A 456 12.89 1.55 -1.82
C VAL A 456 13.54 0.42 -2.61
N ASP A 457 14.31 0.78 -3.64
CA ASP A 457 15.07 -0.18 -4.44
C ASP A 457 16.29 -0.68 -3.63
N PRO A 458 16.38 -1.98 -3.31
CA PRO A 458 17.50 -2.51 -2.54
C PRO A 458 18.85 -2.41 -3.27
N GLU A 459 18.85 -2.42 -4.61
CA GLU A 459 20.08 -2.38 -5.40
C GLU A 459 20.78 -1.01 -5.37
N THR A 460 20.02 0.07 -5.19
CA THR A 460 20.55 1.45 -5.13
C THR A 460 20.57 2.02 -3.71
N LEU A 461 19.97 1.32 -2.77
CA LEU A 461 19.87 1.78 -1.39
C LEU A 461 21.26 1.75 -0.71
N LYS A 462 21.72 2.90 -0.30
CA LYS A 462 23.00 2.99 0.43
C LYS A 462 22.89 2.32 1.80
N PRO A 463 23.94 1.59 2.25
CA PRO A 463 23.94 0.98 3.58
C PRO A 463 23.60 1.99 4.68
N GLY A 464 22.61 1.64 5.53
CA GLY A 464 22.17 2.49 6.63
C GLY A 464 21.35 3.71 6.25
N ALA A 465 20.92 3.85 4.99
CA ALA A 465 20.05 4.95 4.56
C ALA A 465 18.64 4.89 5.16
N VAL A 466 18.17 3.67 5.43
CA VAL A 466 16.93 3.38 6.20
C VAL A 466 17.22 2.44 7.36
N ARG A 467 16.27 2.32 8.31
CA ARG A 467 16.34 1.45 9.49
C ARG A 467 15.08 0.61 9.61
#